data_06adef0d252a6d9058fb053b546b03f8
#
_entry.id   06adef0d252a6d9058fb053b546b03f8
#
_cell.length_a   1.000
_cell.length_b   1.000
_cell.length_c   1.000
_cell.angle_alpha   90.00
_cell.angle_beta   90.00
_cell.angle_gamma   90.00
#
_symmetry.space_group_name_H-M   'P 1'
#
loop_
_entity.id
_entity.type
_entity.pdbx_description
1 polymer ?
#
loop_
_entity_poly.entity_id
_entity_poly.type
_entity_poly.pdbx_seq_one_letter_code
_entity_poly.pdbx_strand_id
1 'polypeptide(L)'
;MNIGVIHGFVGGGGGTEKTLLTMLEALEETNHKVTLYTFSKPNLTFKKITVKSLIPISIPAFGLYQRVMESNLISKAKNEDVVIQASGGFAVPKNPKQKVIIYCHSDFSNELEKTITKYKGIWGKYYKIYYEKTKQALKKINQENIILLSNSKYVQNSIEKTYGKKSSLLYPPLDLSEFKQNLPKKKSLITISRFSAEKNLEFVIDVMKNLSIDSIIIGNTKTKSNEIYYDLLDSKIKETHSSNIILLKNISRKTLLTNLLESKVYFHASPETFGLTIVEGISAGCIPIVPNNSAHLETVPFSELRYEPNDIKNAQEKIKQALAGNFDDLIVHLQNSIQKYDKEQFKKSFISIIDSFLN
;
A
#
# COMPACT_ATOMS: atom_id res chain seq x y z
N MET A 1 12.09 -4.12 26.84
CA MET A 1 12.10 -2.69 26.49
C MET A 1 10.70 -2.22 26.22
N ASN A 2 10.48 -0.90 26.28
CA ASN A 2 9.20 -0.28 25.95
C ASN A 2 9.22 0.17 24.48
N ILE A 3 8.30 -0.32 23.67
CA ILE A 3 8.20 -0.02 22.23
C ILE A 3 6.87 0.71 21.98
N GLY A 4 6.96 1.92 21.43
CA GLY A 4 5.80 2.68 20.98
C GLY A 4 5.59 2.51 19.48
N VAL A 5 4.45 2.02 19.04
CA VAL A 5 4.06 1.98 17.63
C VAL A 5 3.10 3.12 17.35
N ILE A 6 3.40 3.96 16.37
CA ILE A 6 2.57 5.12 16.00
C ILE A 6 1.87 4.84 14.68
N HIS A 7 0.54 4.90 14.71
CA HIS A 7 -0.30 4.85 13.51
C HIS A 7 -1.56 5.70 13.72
N GLY A 8 -1.77 6.69 12.86
CA GLY A 8 -2.83 7.68 13.08
C GLY A 8 -4.23 7.08 13.15
N PHE A 9 -4.60 6.20 12.22
CA PHE A 9 -5.93 5.60 12.14
C PHE A 9 -5.84 4.11 11.84
N VAL A 10 -6.58 3.31 12.58
CA VAL A 10 -6.69 1.85 12.40
C VAL A 10 -8.15 1.50 12.11
N GLY A 11 -8.41 0.64 11.14
CA GLY A 11 -9.77 0.26 10.66
C GLY A 11 -10.02 0.61 9.19
N GLY A 12 -8.99 1.07 8.48
CA GLY A 12 -9.07 1.44 7.07
C GLY A 12 -9.03 0.27 6.08
N GLY A 13 -8.45 -0.89 6.44
CA GLY A 13 -8.35 -2.09 5.61
C GLY A 13 -7.50 -1.93 4.34
N GLY A 14 -6.51 -1.03 4.35
CA GLY A 14 -5.55 -0.85 3.24
C GLY A 14 -4.24 -1.59 3.46
N GLY A 15 -3.34 -1.57 2.46
CA GLY A 15 -2.02 -2.22 2.55
C GLY A 15 -1.15 -1.71 3.71
N THR A 16 -1.22 -0.41 4.01
CA THR A 16 -0.54 0.22 5.15
C THR A 16 -1.00 -0.38 6.48
N GLU A 17 -2.30 -0.61 6.61
CA GLU A 17 -2.86 -1.22 7.82
C GLU A 17 -2.54 -2.71 7.95
N LYS A 18 -2.56 -3.46 6.83
CA LYS A 18 -2.10 -4.86 6.83
C LYS A 18 -0.66 -4.96 7.35
N THR A 19 0.22 -4.06 6.91
CA THR A 19 1.61 -3.98 7.39
C THR A 19 1.67 -3.68 8.89
N LEU A 20 0.91 -2.69 9.36
CA LEU A 20 0.82 -2.37 10.79
C LEU A 20 0.37 -3.57 11.61
N LEU A 21 -0.73 -4.22 11.22
CA LEU A 21 -1.28 -5.36 11.98
C LEU A 21 -0.28 -6.51 12.05
N THR A 22 0.45 -6.78 10.98
CA THR A 22 1.51 -7.80 10.99
C THR A 22 2.71 -7.39 11.86
N MET A 23 3.08 -6.09 11.89
CA MET A 23 4.09 -5.60 12.84
C MET A 23 3.64 -5.80 14.30
N LEU A 24 2.39 -5.48 14.60
CA LEU A 24 1.83 -5.65 15.94
C LEU A 24 1.77 -7.13 16.34
N GLU A 25 1.34 -8.00 15.42
CA GLU A 25 1.34 -9.45 15.61
C GLU A 25 2.75 -9.96 15.93
N ALA A 26 3.77 -9.55 15.16
CA ALA A 26 5.16 -9.89 15.42
C ALA A 26 5.64 -9.43 16.80
N LEU A 27 5.27 -8.22 17.22
CA LEU A 27 5.65 -7.66 18.51
C LEU A 27 4.93 -8.34 19.69
N GLU A 28 3.68 -8.84 19.50
CA GLU A 28 2.98 -9.61 20.52
C GLU A 28 3.67 -10.95 20.85
N GLU A 29 4.44 -11.48 19.91
CA GLU A 29 5.24 -12.72 20.08
C GLU A 29 6.53 -12.48 20.86
N THR A 30 6.91 -11.22 21.13
CA THR A 30 8.10 -10.85 21.89
C THR A 30 7.80 -10.62 23.38
N ASN A 31 8.89 -10.46 24.17
CA ASN A 31 8.81 -10.05 25.58
C ASN A 31 8.87 -8.52 25.77
N HIS A 32 8.72 -7.74 24.71
CA HIS A 32 8.69 -6.28 24.80
C HIS A 32 7.35 -5.78 25.34
N LYS A 33 7.37 -4.66 26.05
CA LYS A 33 6.15 -3.94 26.43
C LYS A 33 5.77 -3.01 25.29
N VAL A 34 4.69 -3.33 24.59
CA VAL A 34 4.27 -2.62 23.38
C VAL A 34 3.07 -1.72 23.64
N THR A 35 3.17 -0.47 23.19
CA THR A 35 2.07 0.50 23.23
C THR A 35 1.77 1.00 21.81
N LEU A 36 0.53 0.79 21.34
CA LEU A 36 0.04 1.37 20.10
C LEU A 36 -0.55 2.77 20.39
N TYR A 37 0.02 3.78 19.78
CA TYR A 37 -0.42 5.17 19.84
C TYR A 37 -1.24 5.50 18.59
N THR A 38 -2.52 5.84 18.79
CA THR A 38 -3.45 6.17 17.69
C THR A 38 -4.11 7.52 17.92
N PHE A 39 -4.65 8.12 16.86
CA PHE A 39 -5.44 9.33 17.00
C PHE A 39 -6.81 9.03 17.61
N SER A 40 -7.56 8.09 17.03
CA SER A 40 -8.85 7.64 17.54
C SER A 40 -8.77 6.19 18.01
N LYS A 41 -9.66 5.82 18.93
CA LYS A 41 -9.73 4.45 19.44
C LYS A 41 -10.05 3.47 18.31
N PRO A 42 -9.21 2.44 18.05
CA PRO A 42 -9.50 1.43 17.05
C PRO A 42 -10.58 0.46 17.55
N ASN A 43 -11.34 -0.10 16.62
CA ASN A 43 -12.29 -1.19 16.90
C ASN A 43 -11.62 -2.57 16.87
N LEU A 44 -10.40 -2.65 17.42
CA LEU A 44 -9.59 -3.86 17.48
C LEU A 44 -9.10 -4.06 18.92
N THR A 45 -9.01 -5.32 19.33
CA THR A 45 -8.45 -5.72 20.63
C THR A 45 -7.18 -6.53 20.39
N PHE A 46 -6.18 -6.27 21.21
CA PHE A 46 -4.90 -6.97 21.19
C PHE A 46 -4.70 -7.72 22.51
N LYS A 47 -3.98 -8.83 22.48
CA LYS A 47 -3.76 -9.66 23.69
C LYS A 47 -2.75 -9.04 24.66
N LYS A 48 -1.63 -8.51 24.11
CA LYS A 48 -0.50 -7.99 24.91
C LYS A 48 -0.16 -6.52 24.62
N ILE A 49 -0.85 -5.86 23.68
CA ILE A 49 -0.56 -4.49 23.28
C ILE A 49 -1.49 -3.51 24.00
N THR A 50 -0.91 -2.53 24.68
CA THR A 50 -1.66 -1.41 25.25
C THR A 50 -2.01 -0.41 24.15
N VAL A 51 -3.28 0.01 24.07
CA VAL A 51 -3.71 1.04 23.10
C VAL A 51 -3.91 2.37 23.83
N LYS A 52 -3.26 3.42 23.36
CA LYS A 52 -3.42 4.81 23.82
C LYS A 52 -3.86 5.69 22.67
N SER A 53 -5.09 6.19 22.71
CA SER A 53 -5.64 7.12 21.72
C SER A 53 -5.65 8.55 22.22
N LEU A 54 -5.57 9.53 21.28
CA LEU A 54 -5.75 10.94 21.60
C LEU A 54 -7.22 11.24 21.89
N ILE A 55 -8.10 10.64 21.10
CA ILE A 55 -9.56 10.72 21.23
C ILE A 55 -10.10 9.34 21.61
N PRO A 56 -10.94 9.23 22.67
CA PRO A 56 -11.42 7.95 23.19
C PRO A 56 -12.50 7.29 22.33
N ILE A 57 -12.98 7.98 21.28
CA ILE A 57 -14.01 7.48 20.36
C ILE A 57 -13.41 7.20 19.00
N SER A 58 -14.01 6.29 18.23
CA SER A 58 -13.65 6.05 16.85
C SER A 58 -14.25 7.15 15.95
N ILE A 59 -13.38 7.84 15.21
CA ILE A 59 -13.79 8.83 14.22
C ILE A 59 -13.17 8.50 12.87
N PRO A 60 -13.81 8.88 11.74
CA PRO A 60 -13.25 8.69 10.41
C PRO A 60 -11.89 9.40 10.27
N ALA A 61 -11.01 8.81 9.47
CA ALA A 61 -9.72 9.41 9.15
C ALA A 61 -9.90 10.77 8.44
N PHE A 62 -9.21 11.79 8.95
CA PHE A 62 -9.26 13.15 8.43
C PHE A 62 -7.83 13.62 8.11
N GLY A 63 -7.46 13.67 6.81
CA GLY A 63 -6.11 14.03 6.37
C GLY A 63 -5.65 15.42 6.82
N LEU A 64 -6.61 16.31 7.10
CA LEU A 64 -6.36 17.68 7.56
C LEU A 64 -5.54 17.79 8.85
N TYR A 65 -5.70 16.85 9.78
CA TYR A 65 -5.07 16.88 11.09
C TYR A 65 -3.87 15.95 11.21
N GLN A 66 -3.54 15.21 10.16
CA GLN A 66 -2.56 14.12 10.22
C GLN A 66 -1.25 14.53 10.88
N ARG A 67 -0.70 15.69 10.54
CA ARG A 67 0.58 16.14 11.10
C ARG A 67 0.48 16.57 12.55
N VAL A 68 -0.56 17.31 12.92
CA VAL A 68 -0.79 17.70 14.33
C VAL A 68 -0.95 16.43 15.16
N MET A 69 -1.64 15.44 14.62
CA MET A 69 -1.82 14.14 15.24
C MET A 69 -0.49 13.40 15.43
N GLU A 70 0.31 13.30 14.38
CA GLU A 70 1.61 12.61 14.45
C GLU A 70 2.56 13.26 15.45
N SER A 71 2.65 14.60 15.48
CA SER A 71 3.45 15.33 16.45
C SER A 71 2.98 15.09 17.88
N ASN A 72 1.67 15.01 18.11
CA ASN A 72 1.10 14.73 19.42
C ASN A 72 1.32 13.27 19.85
N LEU A 73 1.17 12.31 18.91
CA LEU A 73 1.40 10.89 19.17
C LEU A 73 2.86 10.63 19.56
N ILE A 74 3.82 11.21 18.82
CA ILE A 74 5.24 11.14 19.20
C ILE A 74 5.50 11.77 20.56
N SER A 75 4.89 12.89 20.87
CA SER A 75 5.05 13.53 22.17
C SER A 75 4.50 12.67 23.33
N LYS A 76 3.44 11.88 23.07
CA LYS A 76 2.93 10.90 24.04
C LYS A 76 3.85 9.69 24.19
N ALA A 77 4.53 9.29 23.14
CA ALA A 77 5.48 8.17 23.13
C ALA A 77 6.90 8.57 23.63
N LYS A 78 7.09 9.74 24.24
CA LYS A 78 8.40 10.27 24.66
C LYS A 78 9.17 9.41 25.66
N ASN A 79 8.49 8.55 26.40
CA ASN A 79 9.07 7.67 27.41
C ASN A 79 9.32 6.24 26.90
N GLU A 80 9.01 5.96 25.62
CA GLU A 80 9.31 4.68 25.02
C GLU A 80 10.80 4.63 24.60
N ASP A 81 11.44 3.47 24.75
CA ASP A 81 12.84 3.28 24.36
C ASP A 81 13.00 3.38 22.83
N VAL A 82 12.03 2.82 22.11
CA VAL A 82 11.95 2.81 20.64
C VAL A 82 10.58 3.28 20.19
N VAL A 83 10.55 4.08 19.12
CA VAL A 83 9.31 4.48 18.45
C VAL A 83 9.32 3.96 17.02
N ILE A 84 8.28 3.22 16.64
CA ILE A 84 8.06 2.73 15.29
C ILE A 84 6.95 3.56 14.66
N GLN A 85 7.26 4.28 13.58
CA GLN A 85 6.28 5.03 12.78
C GLN A 85 5.84 4.18 11.59
N ALA A 86 4.63 3.66 11.65
CA ALA A 86 4.08 2.73 10.65
C ALA A 86 3.05 3.38 9.70
N SER A 87 2.73 4.67 9.88
CA SER A 87 1.71 5.39 9.08
C SER A 87 2.21 5.98 7.77
N GLY A 88 3.52 5.91 7.50
CA GLY A 88 4.15 6.58 6.36
C GLY A 88 4.40 8.09 6.57
N GLY A 89 4.05 8.64 7.73
CA GLY A 89 4.40 10.01 8.12
C GLY A 89 5.81 10.10 8.71
N PHE A 90 6.36 11.30 8.72
CA PHE A 90 7.65 11.59 9.33
C PHE A 90 7.50 12.60 10.47
N ALA A 91 7.76 12.16 11.68
CA ALA A 91 7.84 13.05 12.82
C ALA A 91 9.09 12.73 13.66
N VAL A 92 9.77 13.76 14.12
CA VAL A 92 11.02 13.63 14.90
C VAL A 92 10.70 13.66 16.38
N PRO A 93 11.21 12.70 17.19
CA PRO A 93 11.04 12.74 18.62
C PRO A 93 11.74 13.95 19.23
N LYS A 94 11.19 14.43 20.35
CA LYS A 94 11.82 15.53 21.12
C LYS A 94 13.08 15.06 21.85
N ASN A 95 13.11 13.78 22.26
CA ASN A 95 14.27 13.18 22.92
C ASN A 95 15.27 12.68 21.86
N PRO A 96 16.46 13.27 21.75
CA PRO A 96 17.46 12.86 20.75
C PRO A 96 18.06 11.46 21.01
N LYS A 97 17.88 10.92 22.22
CA LYS A 97 18.34 9.56 22.57
C LYS A 97 17.33 8.49 22.21
N GLN A 98 16.09 8.85 21.90
CA GLN A 98 15.04 7.91 21.55
C GLN A 98 15.31 7.31 20.17
N LYS A 99 15.39 6.00 20.09
CA LYS A 99 15.55 5.27 18.82
C LYS A 99 14.26 5.33 18.02
N VAL A 100 14.36 5.54 16.71
CA VAL A 100 13.20 5.69 15.81
C VAL A 100 13.34 4.79 14.59
N ILE A 101 12.32 4.01 14.33
CA ILE A 101 12.17 3.20 13.12
C ILE A 101 11.02 3.79 12.30
N ILE A 102 11.25 4.10 11.04
CA ILE A 102 10.22 4.65 10.16
C ILE A 102 10.00 3.70 8.99
N TYR A 103 8.80 3.17 8.88
CA TYR A 103 8.41 2.36 7.72
C TYR A 103 7.88 3.26 6.61
N CYS A 104 8.64 3.32 5.52
CA CYS A 104 8.38 4.20 4.40
C CYS A 104 7.54 3.46 3.34
N HIS A 105 6.27 3.85 3.23
CA HIS A 105 5.39 3.37 2.18
C HIS A 105 5.62 4.07 0.83
N SER A 106 6.26 5.24 0.86
CA SER A 106 6.59 6.08 -0.28
C SER A 106 7.74 7.03 0.07
N ASP A 107 8.22 7.77 -0.90
CA ASP A 107 9.06 8.94 -0.70
C ASP A 107 8.21 10.11 -0.17
N PHE A 108 8.58 10.63 0.99
CA PHE A 108 7.84 11.69 1.69
C PHE A 108 7.66 12.97 0.88
N SER A 109 8.63 13.35 0.03
CA SER A 109 8.58 14.59 -0.76
C SER A 109 7.57 14.51 -1.90
N ASN A 110 7.59 13.42 -2.65
CA ASN A 110 6.72 13.24 -3.81
C ASN A 110 5.23 13.23 -3.43
N GLU A 111 4.89 12.62 -2.30
CA GLU A 111 3.50 12.63 -1.82
C GLU A 111 3.05 14.01 -1.38
N LEU A 112 3.94 14.77 -0.74
CA LEU A 112 3.63 16.12 -0.30
C LEU A 112 3.45 17.09 -1.48
N GLU A 113 4.28 17.01 -2.51
CA GLU A 113 4.17 17.83 -3.71
C GLU A 113 2.86 17.56 -4.47
N LYS A 114 2.47 16.30 -4.63
CA LYS A 114 1.18 15.92 -5.20
C LYS A 114 0.00 16.47 -4.40
N THR A 115 0.13 16.51 -3.08
CA THR A 115 -0.92 17.04 -2.19
C THR A 115 -1.07 18.56 -2.34
N ILE A 116 0.04 19.31 -2.44
CA ILE A 116 0.00 20.78 -2.59
C ILE A 116 -0.64 21.19 -3.91
N THR A 117 -0.32 20.51 -4.99
CA THR A 117 -0.88 20.82 -6.33
C THR A 117 -2.36 20.53 -6.43
N LYS A 118 -2.89 19.63 -5.59
CA LYS A 118 -4.30 19.21 -5.57
C LYS A 118 -5.23 20.25 -4.93
N TYR A 119 -4.74 21.00 -3.94
CA TYR A 119 -5.58 21.90 -3.14
C TYR A 119 -5.32 23.37 -3.45
N LYS A 120 -6.40 24.16 -3.63
CA LYS A 120 -6.39 25.61 -3.89
C LYS A 120 -6.99 26.41 -2.72
N GLY A 121 -6.80 27.73 -2.71
CA GLY A 121 -7.38 28.64 -1.71
C GLY A 121 -6.79 28.41 -0.30
N ILE A 122 -7.64 28.48 0.73
CA ILE A 122 -7.26 28.35 2.15
C ILE A 122 -6.60 27.01 2.41
N TRP A 123 -7.10 25.93 1.81
CA TRP A 123 -6.53 24.59 1.93
C TRP A 123 -5.16 24.48 1.27
N GLY A 124 -4.93 25.13 0.14
CA GLY A 124 -3.61 25.21 -0.48
C GLY A 124 -2.59 25.90 0.43
N LYS A 125 -2.97 26.99 1.12
CA LYS A 125 -2.12 27.66 2.12
C LYS A 125 -1.80 26.74 3.31
N TYR A 126 -2.79 26.03 3.82
CA TYR A 126 -2.60 25.05 4.91
C TYR A 126 -1.63 23.96 4.53
N TYR A 127 -1.82 23.31 3.37
CA TYR A 127 -0.92 22.25 2.92
C TYR A 127 0.48 22.75 2.60
N LYS A 128 0.64 23.99 2.16
CA LYS A 128 1.96 24.61 1.97
C LYS A 128 2.71 24.78 3.29
N ILE A 129 2.03 25.23 4.35
CA ILE A 129 2.62 25.32 5.71
C ILE A 129 3.00 23.93 6.20
N TYR A 130 2.13 22.93 5.97
CA TYR A 130 2.40 21.53 6.31
C TYR A 130 3.63 21.00 5.59
N TYR A 131 3.77 21.26 4.29
CA TYR A 131 4.92 20.90 3.48
C TYR A 131 6.22 21.49 4.02
N GLU A 132 6.27 22.79 4.24
CA GLU A 132 7.48 23.47 4.74
C GLU A 132 7.93 22.92 6.10
N LYS A 133 6.98 22.70 7.00
CA LYS A 133 7.30 22.09 8.29
C LYS A 133 7.78 20.64 8.17
N THR A 134 7.21 19.84 7.27
CA THR A 134 7.67 18.46 7.02
C THR A 134 9.06 18.48 6.40
N LYS A 135 9.32 19.37 5.45
CA LYS A 135 10.65 19.57 4.85
C LYS A 135 11.71 19.95 5.90
N GLN A 136 11.36 20.81 6.86
CA GLN A 136 12.24 21.11 8.00
C GLN A 136 12.49 19.89 8.90
N ALA A 137 11.46 19.07 9.16
CA ALA A 137 11.63 17.85 9.93
C ALA A 137 12.52 16.82 9.19
N LEU A 138 12.34 16.70 7.87
CA LEU A 138 13.15 15.80 7.03
C LEU A 138 14.64 16.13 7.01
N LYS A 139 15.05 17.37 7.31
CA LYS A 139 16.48 17.70 7.52
C LYS A 139 17.14 16.89 8.65
N LYS A 140 16.34 16.36 9.56
CA LYS A 140 16.80 15.53 10.69
C LYS A 140 16.80 14.02 10.38
N ILE A 141 16.43 13.63 9.15
CA ILE A 141 16.31 12.21 8.77
C ILE A 141 17.67 11.47 8.86
N ASN A 142 18.76 12.19 8.72
CA ASN A 142 20.12 11.65 8.76
C ASN A 142 20.69 11.42 10.18
N GLN A 143 19.91 11.69 11.24
CA GLN A 143 20.35 11.39 12.61
C GLN A 143 20.57 9.88 12.79
N GLU A 144 21.59 9.49 13.57
CA GLU A 144 21.99 8.09 13.80
C GLU A 144 20.92 7.27 14.53
N ASN A 145 20.15 7.93 15.42
CA ASN A 145 19.05 7.31 16.14
C ASN A 145 17.79 7.07 15.29
N ILE A 146 17.83 7.36 13.97
CA ILE A 146 16.73 7.15 13.03
C ILE A 146 17.14 6.14 11.97
N ILE A 147 16.42 5.05 11.85
CA ILE A 147 16.54 4.11 10.74
C ILE A 147 15.26 4.12 9.88
N LEU A 148 15.44 3.88 8.58
CA LEU A 148 14.35 3.84 7.62
C LEU A 148 14.21 2.42 7.09
N LEU A 149 12.96 1.96 6.98
CA LEU A 149 12.60 0.72 6.32
C LEU A 149 11.79 1.06 5.08
N SER A 150 12.24 0.60 3.92
CA SER A 150 11.56 0.84 2.64
C SER A 150 10.76 -0.39 2.22
N ASN A 151 9.55 -0.17 1.73
CA ASN A 151 8.64 -1.23 1.30
C ASN A 151 9.01 -1.86 -0.05
N SER A 152 9.98 -1.29 -0.78
CA SER A 152 10.44 -1.76 -2.09
C SER A 152 11.81 -1.16 -2.42
N LYS A 153 12.52 -1.74 -3.38
CA LYS A 153 13.74 -1.15 -3.95
C LYS A 153 13.44 0.18 -4.64
N TYR A 154 12.25 0.31 -5.24
CA TYR A 154 11.81 1.57 -5.84
C TYR A 154 11.79 2.71 -4.81
N VAL A 155 11.17 2.48 -3.64
CA VAL A 155 11.12 3.47 -2.55
C VAL A 155 12.51 3.65 -1.91
N GLN A 156 13.28 2.58 -1.75
CA GLN A 156 14.66 2.64 -1.24
C GLN A 156 15.54 3.58 -2.08
N ASN A 157 15.54 3.39 -3.40
CA ASN A 157 16.29 4.22 -4.34
C ASN A 157 15.81 5.69 -4.33
N SER A 158 14.48 5.89 -4.24
CA SER A 158 13.91 7.24 -4.17
C SER A 158 14.35 7.99 -2.90
N ILE A 159 14.33 7.31 -1.75
CA ILE A 159 14.78 7.87 -0.47
C ILE A 159 16.27 8.20 -0.51
N GLU A 160 17.12 7.29 -0.99
CA GLU A 160 18.55 7.51 -1.09
C GLU A 160 18.86 8.69 -2.03
N LYS A 161 18.19 8.76 -3.18
CA LYS A 161 18.34 9.86 -4.14
C LYS A 161 17.91 11.21 -3.55
N THR A 162 16.80 11.24 -2.80
CA THR A 162 16.18 12.48 -2.32
C THR A 162 16.85 13.00 -1.05
N TYR A 163 17.24 12.11 -0.13
CA TYR A 163 17.71 12.49 1.21
C TYR A 163 19.15 12.08 1.51
N GLY A 164 19.81 11.32 0.62
CA GLY A 164 21.16 10.76 0.88
C GLY A 164 21.19 9.74 2.03
N LYS A 165 20.01 9.25 2.49
CA LYS A 165 19.88 8.30 3.59
C LYS A 165 19.60 6.90 3.06
N LYS A 166 20.47 5.94 3.42
CA LYS A 166 20.21 4.54 3.14
C LYS A 166 19.07 4.02 4.01
N SER A 167 18.25 3.14 3.45
CA SER A 167 17.19 2.45 4.18
C SER A 167 17.33 0.94 4.06
N SER A 168 16.88 0.19 5.05
CA SER A 168 16.79 -1.26 4.99
C SER A 168 15.53 -1.68 4.25
N LEU A 169 15.64 -2.69 3.41
CA LEU A 169 14.50 -3.20 2.66
C LEU A 169 13.67 -4.14 3.54
N LEU A 170 12.39 -3.84 3.69
CA LEU A 170 11.41 -4.70 4.34
C LEU A 170 10.10 -4.68 3.54
N TYR A 171 9.90 -5.69 2.72
CA TYR A 171 8.72 -5.79 1.85
C TYR A 171 7.42 -5.88 2.65
N PRO A 172 6.30 -5.32 2.16
CA PRO A 172 5.03 -5.44 2.85
C PRO A 172 4.57 -6.90 2.94
N PRO A 173 3.94 -7.29 4.06
CA PRO A 173 3.51 -8.66 4.27
C PRO A 173 2.28 -9.02 3.47
N LEU A 174 2.26 -10.24 2.94
CA LEU A 174 1.09 -10.88 2.36
C LEU A 174 0.88 -12.24 3.01
N ASP A 175 -0.35 -12.54 3.42
CA ASP A 175 -0.72 -13.88 3.88
C ASP A 175 -0.92 -14.79 2.66
N LEU A 176 0.13 -15.50 2.25
CA LEU A 176 0.08 -16.40 1.10
C LEU A 176 -0.86 -17.58 1.34
N SER A 177 -1.22 -17.89 2.58
CA SER A 177 -2.13 -18.98 2.90
C SER A 177 -3.57 -18.75 2.42
N GLU A 178 -3.98 -17.48 2.24
CA GLU A 178 -5.30 -17.14 1.70
C GLU A 178 -5.52 -17.61 0.24
N PHE A 179 -4.42 -17.90 -0.50
CA PHE A 179 -4.46 -18.21 -1.95
C PHE A 179 -4.21 -19.69 -2.26
N LYS A 180 -4.29 -20.58 -1.27
CA LYS A 180 -4.03 -22.01 -1.46
C LYS A 180 -5.13 -22.75 -2.19
N GLN A 181 -6.32 -22.16 -2.34
CA GLN A 181 -7.42 -22.77 -3.09
C GLN A 181 -7.10 -22.73 -4.59
N ASN A 182 -7.24 -23.87 -5.26
CA ASN A 182 -7.07 -23.97 -6.70
C ASN A 182 -8.46 -24.01 -7.35
N LEU A 183 -8.90 -22.89 -7.92
CA LEU A 183 -10.14 -22.80 -8.69
C LEU A 183 -9.83 -22.82 -10.20
N PRO A 184 -10.72 -23.40 -11.03
CA PRO A 184 -10.53 -23.36 -12.48
C PRO A 184 -10.46 -21.92 -12.99
N LYS A 185 -9.43 -21.61 -13.80
CA LYS A 185 -9.25 -20.29 -14.37
C LYS A 185 -10.24 -20.03 -15.51
N LYS A 186 -10.97 -18.94 -15.40
CA LYS A 186 -11.83 -18.39 -16.46
C LYS A 186 -10.98 -17.47 -17.35
N LYS A 187 -11.26 -17.43 -18.64
CA LYS A 187 -10.66 -16.45 -19.57
C LYS A 187 -11.21 -15.06 -19.31
N SER A 188 -10.84 -14.47 -18.17
CA SER A 188 -11.34 -13.17 -17.70
C SER A 188 -10.21 -12.30 -17.16
N LEU A 189 -10.48 -10.99 -17.10
CA LEU A 189 -9.59 -9.99 -16.50
C LEU A 189 -10.13 -9.53 -15.16
N ILE A 190 -9.21 -9.25 -14.25
CA ILE A 190 -9.54 -8.60 -12.98
C ILE A 190 -8.59 -7.44 -12.70
N THR A 191 -9.14 -6.34 -12.19
CA THR A 191 -8.40 -5.21 -11.63
C THR A 191 -8.89 -4.97 -10.20
N ILE A 192 -7.97 -4.86 -9.25
CA ILE A 192 -8.31 -4.54 -7.85
C ILE A 192 -7.63 -3.24 -7.47
N SER A 193 -8.41 -2.20 -7.17
CA SER A 193 -7.90 -0.89 -6.79
C SER A 193 -8.96 -0.04 -6.09
N ARG A 194 -8.54 0.99 -5.34
CA ARG A 194 -9.48 1.99 -4.87
C ARG A 194 -10.12 2.72 -6.05
N PHE A 195 -11.40 3.06 -5.96
CA PHE A 195 -12.03 3.93 -6.95
C PHE A 195 -11.57 5.38 -6.73
N SER A 196 -10.43 5.71 -7.32
CA SER A 196 -9.83 7.04 -7.21
C SER A 196 -9.02 7.39 -8.46
N ALA A 197 -9.02 8.66 -8.85
CA ALA A 197 -8.46 9.12 -10.13
C ALA A 197 -6.97 8.76 -10.32
N GLU A 198 -6.18 8.76 -9.22
CA GLU A 198 -4.77 8.38 -9.28
C GLU A 198 -4.53 6.91 -9.66
N LYS A 199 -5.60 6.08 -9.67
CA LYS A 199 -5.53 4.66 -10.07
C LYS A 199 -5.78 4.43 -11.57
N ASN A 200 -6.07 5.50 -12.31
CA ASN A 200 -6.22 5.51 -13.77
C ASN A 200 -7.19 4.43 -14.30
N LEU A 201 -8.36 4.29 -13.62
CA LEU A 201 -9.32 3.25 -13.98
C LEU A 201 -10.08 3.57 -15.27
N GLU A 202 -10.11 4.83 -15.74
CA GLU A 202 -10.59 5.17 -17.08
C GLU A 202 -9.76 4.49 -18.16
N PHE A 203 -8.42 4.46 -18.00
CA PHE A 203 -7.53 3.74 -18.92
C PHE A 203 -7.79 2.23 -18.86
N VAL A 204 -8.07 1.66 -17.67
CA VAL A 204 -8.45 0.25 -17.53
C VAL A 204 -9.69 -0.06 -18.38
N ILE A 205 -10.73 0.78 -18.29
CA ILE A 205 -11.96 0.63 -19.09
C ILE A 205 -11.64 0.77 -20.59
N ASP A 206 -10.83 1.76 -20.99
CA ASP A 206 -10.45 1.97 -22.39
C ASP A 206 -9.68 0.80 -22.98
N VAL A 207 -8.88 0.09 -22.19
CA VAL A 207 -8.22 -1.15 -22.58
C VAL A 207 -9.23 -2.29 -22.70
N MET A 208 -10.12 -2.46 -21.71
CA MET A 208 -11.04 -3.61 -21.60
C MET A 208 -12.20 -3.56 -22.61
N LYS A 209 -12.76 -2.38 -22.92
CA LYS A 209 -13.96 -2.21 -23.75
C LYS A 209 -13.84 -2.83 -25.14
N ASN A 210 -12.63 -2.92 -25.70
CA ASN A 210 -12.38 -3.43 -27.05
C ASN A 210 -11.89 -4.89 -27.06
N LEU A 211 -11.88 -5.57 -25.91
CA LEU A 211 -11.34 -6.94 -25.82
C LEU A 211 -12.41 -8.03 -25.92
N SER A 212 -13.69 -7.71 -25.78
CA SER A 212 -14.81 -8.68 -25.75
C SER A 212 -14.57 -9.84 -24.77
N ILE A 213 -13.99 -9.51 -23.60
CA ILE A 213 -13.58 -10.45 -22.56
C ILE A 213 -14.22 -10.03 -21.25
N ASP A 214 -14.80 -10.95 -20.49
CA ASP A 214 -15.35 -10.68 -19.19
C ASP A 214 -14.30 -10.02 -18.27
N SER A 215 -14.61 -8.85 -17.80
CA SER A 215 -13.69 -8.00 -17.07
C SER A 215 -14.34 -7.49 -15.79
N ILE A 216 -13.63 -7.57 -14.67
CA ILE A 216 -14.13 -7.14 -13.36
C ILE A 216 -13.17 -6.12 -12.77
N ILE A 217 -13.71 -4.98 -12.35
CA ILE A 217 -12.98 -3.97 -11.58
C ILE A 217 -13.54 -3.96 -10.15
N ILE A 218 -12.71 -4.31 -9.19
CA ILE A 218 -13.08 -4.40 -7.78
C ILE A 218 -12.40 -3.30 -6.98
N GLY A 219 -13.16 -2.61 -6.12
CA GLY A 219 -12.57 -1.60 -5.27
C GLY A 219 -13.46 -1.18 -4.10
N ASN A 220 -12.99 -0.18 -3.36
CA ASN A 220 -13.77 0.43 -2.30
C ASN A 220 -14.04 1.92 -2.56
N THR A 221 -15.15 2.41 -1.97
CA THR A 221 -15.63 3.77 -2.08
C THR A 221 -15.79 4.37 -0.67
N LYS A 222 -14.68 4.46 0.08
CA LYS A 222 -14.70 4.90 1.48
C LYS A 222 -14.96 6.39 1.67
N THR A 223 -14.77 7.20 0.64
CA THR A 223 -14.97 8.66 0.68
C THR A 223 -15.96 9.09 -0.39
N LYS A 224 -16.57 10.26 -0.17
CA LYS A 224 -17.46 10.86 -1.18
C LYS A 224 -16.77 11.05 -2.55
N SER A 225 -15.49 11.39 -2.54
CA SER A 225 -14.69 11.50 -3.78
C SER A 225 -14.56 10.15 -4.51
N ASN A 226 -14.45 9.04 -3.77
CA ASN A 226 -14.40 7.71 -4.36
C ASN A 226 -15.77 7.29 -4.96
N GLU A 227 -16.88 7.66 -4.31
CA GLU A 227 -18.22 7.42 -4.87
C GLU A 227 -18.43 8.20 -6.16
N ILE A 228 -18.09 9.50 -6.18
CA ILE A 228 -18.19 10.33 -7.40
C ILE A 228 -17.36 9.71 -8.54
N TYR A 229 -16.16 9.22 -8.25
CA TYR A 229 -15.31 8.60 -9.27
C TYR A 229 -15.86 7.26 -9.74
N TYR A 230 -16.45 6.46 -8.83
CA TYR A 230 -17.16 5.22 -9.20
C TYR A 230 -18.32 5.52 -10.15
N ASP A 231 -19.17 6.52 -9.84
CA ASP A 231 -20.31 6.90 -10.68
C ASP A 231 -19.87 7.38 -12.07
N LEU A 232 -18.73 8.10 -12.14
CA LEU A 232 -18.12 8.50 -13.42
C LEU A 232 -17.72 7.30 -14.26
N LEU A 233 -17.08 6.29 -13.65
CA LEU A 233 -16.68 5.06 -14.36
C LEU A 233 -17.88 4.24 -14.81
N ASP A 234 -18.93 4.13 -14.00
CA ASP A 234 -20.17 3.44 -14.33
C ASP A 234 -20.87 4.12 -15.52
N SER A 235 -20.94 5.44 -15.52
CA SER A 235 -21.45 6.23 -16.64
C SER A 235 -20.63 5.97 -17.93
N LYS A 236 -19.30 5.97 -17.84
CA LYS A 236 -18.42 5.70 -18.98
C LYS A 236 -18.65 4.31 -19.58
N ILE A 237 -18.84 3.28 -18.74
CA ILE A 237 -19.14 1.92 -19.19
C ILE A 237 -20.49 1.87 -19.94
N LYS A 238 -21.52 2.54 -19.40
CA LYS A 238 -22.84 2.63 -20.03
C LYS A 238 -22.80 3.36 -21.37
N GLU A 239 -22.12 4.50 -21.44
CA GLU A 239 -21.97 5.30 -22.66
C GLU A 239 -21.20 4.55 -23.78
N THR A 240 -20.24 3.73 -23.40
CA THR A 240 -19.45 2.92 -24.35
C THR A 240 -20.08 1.57 -24.65
N HIS A 241 -21.28 1.27 -24.10
CA HIS A 241 -21.96 -0.02 -24.25
C HIS A 241 -21.10 -1.24 -23.93
N SER A 242 -20.17 -1.10 -22.96
CA SER A 242 -19.20 -2.15 -22.61
C SER A 242 -19.79 -3.16 -21.62
N SER A 243 -20.76 -3.97 -22.08
CA SER A 243 -21.49 -4.97 -21.27
C SER A 243 -20.59 -6.07 -20.67
N ASN A 244 -19.38 -6.21 -21.17
CA ASN A 244 -18.37 -7.15 -20.67
C ASN A 244 -17.59 -6.64 -19.45
N ILE A 245 -17.84 -5.42 -18.98
CA ILE A 245 -17.12 -4.83 -17.82
C ILE A 245 -18.07 -4.66 -16.65
N ILE A 246 -17.70 -5.22 -15.50
CA ILE A 246 -18.48 -5.13 -14.25
C ILE A 246 -17.67 -4.38 -13.19
N LEU A 247 -18.30 -3.39 -12.55
CA LEU A 247 -17.75 -2.70 -11.39
C LEU A 247 -18.33 -3.29 -10.10
N LEU A 248 -17.47 -3.72 -9.17
CA LEU A 248 -17.88 -4.23 -7.86
C LEU A 248 -17.28 -3.38 -6.75
N LYS A 249 -18.13 -2.72 -5.95
CA LYS A 249 -17.67 -1.88 -4.83
C LYS A 249 -17.98 -2.51 -3.48
N ASN A 250 -17.04 -2.35 -2.54
CA ASN A 250 -17.20 -2.69 -1.12
C ASN A 250 -17.60 -4.15 -0.86
N ILE A 251 -17.17 -5.07 -1.72
CA ILE A 251 -17.46 -6.51 -1.56
C ILE A 251 -16.65 -7.14 -0.42
N SER A 252 -17.11 -8.29 0.06
CA SER A 252 -16.41 -9.04 1.11
C SER A 252 -15.04 -9.56 0.64
N ARG A 253 -14.09 -9.78 1.58
CA ARG A 253 -12.79 -10.41 1.27
C ARG A 253 -12.97 -11.77 0.59
N LYS A 254 -13.94 -12.57 1.06
CA LYS A 254 -14.26 -13.88 0.47
C LYS A 254 -14.65 -13.75 -1.01
N THR A 255 -15.56 -12.83 -1.32
CA THR A 255 -16.00 -12.59 -2.71
C THR A 255 -14.85 -12.10 -3.58
N LEU A 256 -14.00 -11.19 -3.05
CA LEU A 256 -12.81 -10.71 -3.76
C LEU A 256 -11.85 -11.87 -4.09
N LEU A 257 -11.55 -12.73 -3.10
CA LEU A 257 -10.67 -13.87 -3.28
C LEU A 257 -11.22 -14.85 -4.32
N THR A 258 -12.52 -15.16 -4.29
CA THR A 258 -13.14 -16.03 -5.31
C THR A 258 -12.95 -15.46 -6.72
N ASN A 259 -13.27 -14.18 -6.94
CA ASN A 259 -13.08 -13.55 -8.25
C ASN A 259 -11.61 -13.56 -8.69
N LEU A 260 -10.69 -13.31 -7.76
CA LEU A 260 -9.26 -13.30 -8.06
C LEU A 260 -8.73 -14.70 -8.40
N LEU A 261 -9.13 -15.73 -7.64
CA LEU A 261 -8.74 -17.11 -7.88
C LEU A 261 -9.28 -17.65 -9.22
N GLU A 262 -10.46 -17.21 -9.65
CA GLU A 262 -11.06 -17.62 -10.92
C GLU A 262 -10.53 -16.87 -12.15
N SER A 263 -9.97 -15.65 -11.97
CA SER A 263 -9.50 -14.83 -13.11
C SER A 263 -8.16 -15.32 -13.65
N LYS A 264 -7.98 -15.32 -14.99
CA LYS A 264 -6.72 -15.68 -15.62
C LYS A 264 -5.71 -14.54 -15.63
N VAL A 265 -6.16 -13.30 -15.87
CA VAL A 265 -5.28 -12.14 -16.00
C VAL A 265 -5.60 -11.09 -14.95
N TYR A 266 -4.57 -10.63 -14.25
CA TYR A 266 -4.63 -9.45 -13.39
C TYR A 266 -4.09 -8.24 -14.16
N PHE A 267 -4.92 -7.23 -14.40
CA PHE A 267 -4.52 -6.02 -15.13
C PHE A 267 -4.41 -4.82 -14.20
N HIS A 268 -3.33 -4.05 -14.31
CA HIS A 268 -3.09 -2.86 -13.51
C HIS A 268 -2.67 -1.66 -14.38
N ALA A 269 -3.03 -0.43 -13.98
CA ALA A 269 -2.80 0.75 -14.83
C ALA A 269 -2.04 1.90 -14.15
N SER A 270 -1.95 1.92 -12.82
CA SER A 270 -1.26 2.99 -12.11
C SER A 270 0.14 2.61 -11.66
N PRO A 271 1.08 3.56 -11.54
CA PRO A 271 2.34 3.31 -10.87
C PRO A 271 2.10 3.00 -9.38
N GLU A 272 2.86 2.06 -8.82
CA GLU A 272 2.76 1.65 -7.42
C GLU A 272 4.12 1.76 -6.73
N THR A 273 4.08 2.03 -5.43
CA THR A 273 5.30 2.00 -4.58
C THR A 273 5.68 0.57 -4.18
N PHE A 274 4.74 -0.38 -4.27
CA PHE A 274 4.95 -1.82 -4.15
C PHE A 274 3.93 -2.61 -4.99
N GLY A 275 2.63 -2.39 -4.78
CA GLY A 275 1.57 -3.09 -5.53
C GLY A 275 1.13 -4.40 -4.88
N LEU A 276 0.69 -4.36 -3.60
CA LEU A 276 0.20 -5.55 -2.89
C LEU A 276 -0.87 -6.32 -3.66
N THR A 277 -1.80 -5.63 -4.34
CA THR A 277 -2.88 -6.29 -5.10
C THR A 277 -2.36 -7.03 -6.33
N ILE A 278 -1.22 -6.61 -6.90
CA ILE A 278 -0.54 -7.32 -7.99
C ILE A 278 0.05 -8.63 -7.45
N VAL A 279 0.70 -8.56 -6.28
CA VAL A 279 1.24 -9.75 -5.60
C VAL A 279 0.13 -10.70 -5.18
N GLU A 280 -1.04 -10.19 -4.73
CA GLU A 280 -2.25 -10.99 -4.50
C GLU A 280 -2.71 -11.70 -5.80
N GLY A 281 -2.70 -10.99 -6.94
CA GLY A 281 -3.00 -11.57 -8.24
C GLY A 281 -2.06 -12.73 -8.63
N ILE A 282 -0.75 -12.52 -8.46
CA ILE A 282 0.27 -13.57 -8.68
C ILE A 282 0.03 -14.76 -7.74
N SER A 283 -0.23 -14.50 -6.46
CA SER A 283 -0.49 -15.55 -5.46
C SER A 283 -1.71 -16.37 -5.82
N ALA A 284 -2.73 -15.74 -6.37
CA ALA A 284 -3.94 -16.39 -6.86
C ALA A 284 -3.74 -17.12 -8.20
N GLY A 285 -2.56 -17.09 -8.81
CA GLY A 285 -2.26 -17.70 -10.10
C GLY A 285 -2.76 -16.90 -11.31
N CYS A 286 -2.97 -15.59 -11.16
CA CYS A 286 -3.23 -14.71 -12.31
C CYS A 286 -1.92 -14.31 -12.98
N ILE A 287 -1.94 -14.17 -14.30
CA ILE A 287 -0.85 -13.57 -15.08
C ILE A 287 -0.96 -12.04 -14.91
N PRO A 288 0.02 -11.36 -14.27
CA PRO A 288 -0.04 -9.92 -14.10
C PRO A 288 0.36 -9.19 -15.38
N ILE A 289 -0.45 -8.25 -15.85
CA ILE A 289 -0.10 -7.31 -16.91
C ILE A 289 -0.10 -5.91 -16.30
N VAL A 290 1.08 -5.29 -16.23
CA VAL A 290 1.32 -4.05 -15.47
C VAL A 290 2.13 -3.03 -16.28
N PRO A 291 2.10 -1.72 -15.94
CA PRO A 291 2.93 -0.73 -16.60
C PRO A 291 4.44 -0.97 -16.36
N ASN A 292 5.25 -0.70 -17.39
CA ASN A 292 6.72 -0.83 -17.33
C ASN A 292 7.37 0.33 -16.56
N ASN A 293 6.98 0.53 -15.29
CA ASN A 293 7.51 1.59 -14.44
C ASN A 293 7.40 1.24 -12.94
N SER A 294 7.92 2.11 -12.08
CA SER A 294 7.77 2.08 -10.61
C SER A 294 8.21 0.74 -9.98
N ALA A 295 7.57 0.30 -8.90
CA ALA A 295 7.86 -0.97 -8.24
C ALA A 295 7.41 -2.20 -9.06
N HIS A 296 6.73 -2.01 -10.20
CA HIS A 296 6.38 -3.12 -11.09
C HIS A 296 7.61 -3.82 -11.66
N LEU A 297 8.72 -3.10 -11.85
CA LEU A 297 9.99 -3.68 -12.31
C LEU A 297 10.54 -4.73 -11.33
N GLU A 298 10.13 -4.65 -10.07
CA GLU A 298 10.55 -5.54 -8.99
C GLU A 298 9.54 -6.66 -8.70
N THR A 299 8.24 -6.32 -8.70
CA THR A 299 7.16 -7.28 -8.38
C THR A 299 6.80 -8.16 -9.57
N VAL A 300 7.02 -7.66 -10.80
CA VAL A 300 6.81 -8.38 -12.08
C VAL A 300 8.09 -8.25 -12.91
N PRO A 301 9.13 -9.06 -12.62
CA PRO A 301 10.46 -8.88 -13.21
C PRO A 301 10.52 -9.19 -14.72
N PHE A 302 9.57 -9.96 -15.25
CA PHE A 302 9.53 -10.34 -16.65
C PHE A 302 9.01 -9.19 -17.53
N SER A 303 9.80 -8.72 -18.48
CA SER A 303 9.46 -7.61 -19.39
C SER A 303 8.27 -7.92 -20.29
N GLU A 304 8.06 -9.20 -20.60
CA GLU A 304 6.95 -9.70 -21.41
C GLU A 304 5.57 -9.41 -20.79
N LEU A 305 5.52 -9.30 -19.46
CA LEU A 305 4.31 -9.01 -18.68
C LEU A 305 4.10 -7.53 -18.44
N ARG A 306 5.02 -6.68 -18.89
CA ARG A 306 4.93 -5.24 -18.71
C ARG A 306 4.63 -4.55 -20.04
N TYR A 307 3.71 -3.59 -20.00
CA TYR A 307 3.34 -2.78 -21.16
C TYR A 307 3.83 -1.32 -21.00
N GLU A 308 3.99 -0.61 -22.12
CA GLU A 308 4.39 0.80 -22.09
C GLU A 308 3.27 1.67 -21.48
N PRO A 309 3.58 2.49 -20.47
CA PRO A 309 2.58 3.30 -19.76
C PRO A 309 1.71 4.13 -20.72
N ASN A 310 0.40 4.07 -20.51
CA ASN A 310 -0.63 4.74 -21.32
C ASN A 310 -0.76 4.25 -22.79
N ASP A 311 -0.11 3.18 -23.17
CA ASP A 311 -0.29 2.56 -24.48
C ASP A 311 -1.39 1.48 -24.43
N ILE A 312 -2.59 1.85 -24.89
CA ILE A 312 -3.76 0.96 -24.95
C ILE A 312 -3.48 -0.26 -25.83
N LYS A 313 -2.86 -0.06 -27.00
CA LYS A 313 -2.63 -1.14 -27.97
C LYS A 313 -1.64 -2.16 -27.42
N ASN A 314 -0.56 -1.69 -26.83
CA ASN A 314 0.44 -2.56 -26.22
C ASN A 314 -0.14 -3.32 -25.01
N ALA A 315 -0.94 -2.66 -24.16
CA ALA A 315 -1.64 -3.32 -23.06
C ALA A 315 -2.58 -4.42 -23.55
N GLN A 316 -3.40 -4.14 -24.60
CA GLN A 316 -4.32 -5.09 -25.20
C GLN A 316 -3.59 -6.30 -25.82
N GLU A 317 -2.47 -6.08 -26.49
CA GLU A 317 -1.64 -7.15 -27.06
C GLU A 317 -1.12 -8.09 -25.97
N LYS A 318 -0.55 -7.54 -24.89
CA LYS A 318 -0.06 -8.32 -23.74
C LYS A 318 -1.19 -9.13 -23.07
N ILE A 319 -2.37 -8.54 -22.90
CA ILE A 319 -3.54 -9.23 -22.36
C ILE A 319 -3.98 -10.39 -23.27
N LYS A 320 -4.05 -10.18 -24.60
CA LYS A 320 -4.40 -11.23 -25.55
C LYS A 320 -3.41 -12.40 -25.51
N GLN A 321 -2.10 -12.10 -25.46
CA GLN A 321 -1.04 -13.10 -25.32
C GLN A 321 -1.19 -13.91 -24.02
N ALA A 322 -1.47 -13.23 -22.88
CA ALA A 322 -1.70 -13.88 -21.60
C ALA A 322 -2.93 -14.81 -21.62
N LEU A 323 -4.03 -14.37 -22.23
CA LEU A 323 -5.25 -15.17 -22.36
C LEU A 323 -5.08 -16.38 -23.31
N ALA A 324 -4.21 -16.25 -24.31
CA ALA A 324 -3.83 -17.33 -25.21
C ALA A 324 -2.91 -18.39 -24.57
N GLY A 325 -2.34 -18.12 -23.39
CA GLY A 325 -1.47 -19.05 -22.67
C GLY A 325 0.02 -18.84 -22.92
N ASN A 326 0.43 -17.79 -23.64
CA ASN A 326 1.84 -17.56 -23.99
C ASN A 326 2.74 -17.29 -22.77
N PHE A 327 2.15 -16.99 -21.60
CA PHE A 327 2.87 -16.66 -20.37
C PHE A 327 2.56 -17.63 -19.22
N ASP A 328 1.87 -18.76 -19.50
CA ASP A 328 1.44 -19.69 -18.44
C ASP A 328 2.66 -20.25 -17.67
N ASP A 329 3.78 -20.51 -18.36
CA ASP A 329 5.01 -21.00 -17.75
C ASP A 329 5.64 -19.99 -16.77
N LEU A 330 5.42 -18.67 -16.97
CA LEU A 330 5.98 -17.65 -16.10
C LEU A 330 5.30 -17.58 -14.73
N ILE A 331 4.06 -18.10 -14.60
CA ILE A 331 3.32 -17.98 -13.34
C ILE A 331 4.00 -18.74 -12.19
N VAL A 332 4.58 -19.91 -12.45
CA VAL A 332 5.31 -20.69 -11.45
C VAL A 332 6.54 -19.91 -10.96
N HIS A 333 7.28 -19.30 -11.89
CA HIS A 333 8.44 -18.47 -11.53
C HIS A 333 8.04 -17.23 -10.72
N LEU A 334 6.92 -16.59 -11.09
CA LEU A 334 6.38 -15.45 -10.34
C LEU A 334 5.96 -15.88 -8.92
N GLN A 335 5.20 -16.97 -8.78
CA GLN A 335 4.77 -17.48 -7.48
C GLN A 335 5.95 -17.86 -6.57
N ASN A 336 7.02 -18.38 -7.12
CA ASN A 336 8.26 -18.62 -6.38
C ASN A 336 8.93 -17.31 -5.96
N SER A 337 8.95 -16.30 -6.82
CA SER A 337 9.59 -15.01 -6.55
C SER A 337 8.91 -14.20 -5.44
N ILE A 338 7.60 -14.41 -5.21
CA ILE A 338 6.82 -13.68 -4.20
C ILE A 338 6.86 -14.33 -2.81
N GLN A 339 7.47 -15.51 -2.63
CA GLN A 339 7.59 -16.15 -1.31
C GLN A 339 8.30 -15.27 -0.29
N LYS A 340 9.20 -14.39 -0.72
CA LYS A 340 9.86 -13.38 0.12
C LYS A 340 8.92 -12.33 0.70
N TYR A 341 7.67 -12.23 0.23
CA TYR A 341 6.63 -11.31 0.70
C TYR A 341 5.69 -11.97 1.72
N ASP A 342 5.93 -13.24 2.06
CA ASP A 342 5.13 -13.96 3.04
C ASP A 342 5.15 -13.25 4.40
N LYS A 343 4.01 -13.26 5.08
CA LYS A 343 3.86 -12.55 6.36
C LYS A 343 4.77 -13.09 7.46
N GLU A 344 5.05 -14.39 7.48
CA GLU A 344 5.95 -14.97 8.48
C GLU A 344 7.40 -14.56 8.22
N GLN A 345 7.80 -14.46 6.95
CA GLN A 345 9.10 -13.92 6.58
C GLN A 345 9.23 -12.43 6.97
N PHE A 346 8.17 -11.66 6.77
CA PHE A 346 8.12 -10.27 7.23
C PHE A 346 8.31 -10.17 8.74
N LYS A 347 7.57 -10.94 9.54
CA LYS A 347 7.66 -10.93 11.01
C LYS A 347 9.08 -11.22 11.49
N LYS A 348 9.72 -12.27 10.95
CA LYS A 348 11.12 -12.63 11.28
C LYS A 348 12.09 -11.50 10.94
N SER A 349 12.00 -10.94 9.72
CA SER A 349 12.88 -9.86 9.27
C SER A 349 12.68 -8.60 10.11
N PHE A 350 11.44 -8.26 10.43
CA PHE A 350 11.10 -7.08 11.22
C PHE A 350 11.67 -7.16 12.64
N ILE A 351 11.51 -8.29 13.32
CA ILE A 351 12.07 -8.50 14.67
C ILE A 351 13.60 -8.47 14.62
N SER A 352 14.23 -9.14 13.66
CA SER A 352 15.69 -9.11 13.48
C SER A 352 16.24 -7.69 13.31
N ILE A 353 15.54 -6.83 12.56
CA ILE A 353 15.92 -5.41 12.38
C ILE A 353 15.81 -4.65 13.71
N ILE A 354 14.73 -4.88 14.48
CA ILE A 354 14.57 -4.25 15.79
C ILE A 354 15.71 -4.66 16.71
N ASP A 355 15.98 -5.95 16.83
CA ASP A 355 17.02 -6.47 17.73
C ASP A 355 18.42 -5.94 17.35
N SER A 356 18.73 -5.90 16.04
CA SER A 356 19.99 -5.33 15.54
C SER A 356 20.12 -3.84 15.82
N PHE A 357 19.03 -3.09 15.80
CA PHE A 357 19.05 -1.66 16.10
C PHE A 357 19.08 -1.37 17.60
N LEU A 358 18.65 -2.31 18.43
CA LEU A 358 18.65 -2.19 19.89
C LEU A 358 20.03 -2.48 20.51
N ASN A 359 20.76 -3.39 19.93
CA ASN A 359 22.15 -3.71 20.29
C ASN A 359 23.14 -2.69 19.74
#